data_1783b68128b149d321fc777133dcb42f
#
_entry.id   1783b68128b149d321fc777133dcb42f
#
_cell.length_a   1.000
_cell.length_b   1.000
_cell.length_c   1.000
_cell.angle_alpha   90.00
_cell.angle_beta   90.00
_cell.angle_gamma   90.00
#
_symmetry.space_group_name_H-M   'P 1'
#
loop_
_entity.id
_entity.type
_entity.pdbx_description
1 polymer ?
#
loop_
_entity_poly.entity_id
_entity_poly.type
_entity_poly.pdbx_seq_one_letter_code
_entity_poly.pdbx_strand_id
1 'polypeptide(L)'
;LFQSTSDSEILAHLIKKEHSSEHRIFAIIDALNMLEGGFAFLIMTENRLYACRDKYGLRPLSIGRLNDGWVVSSETCALDIVGAEFVRDVNPGEIVTLDRNGIRSRDYSMYKRNCMCAMEYIYFARPDSDIECCNVHAFRKESGRLLFEEAPADADVVIGVPDSSLSAAIGYSEASGIPYEMGLVKNRYIGRTFIQPSQAMREKGVK
;
A
#
# COMPACT_ATOMS: atom_id res chain seq x y z
N LEU A 1 12.22 -8.28 -27.15
CA LEU A 1 11.13 -7.33 -27.43
C LEU A 1 10.16 -7.36 -26.25
N PHE A 2 9.75 -6.21 -25.76
CA PHE A 2 8.69 -6.09 -24.74
C PHE A 2 7.35 -6.52 -25.35
N GLN A 3 6.54 -7.22 -24.57
CA GLN A 3 5.24 -7.74 -24.97
C GLN A 3 4.08 -6.91 -24.40
N SER A 4 4.35 -6.08 -23.41
CA SER A 4 3.38 -5.20 -22.76
C SER A 4 3.89 -3.76 -22.64
N THR A 5 3.04 -2.88 -22.17
CA THR A 5 3.37 -1.49 -21.79
C THR A 5 3.62 -1.34 -20.28
N SER A 6 3.64 -2.46 -19.53
CA SER A 6 3.89 -2.46 -18.10
C SER A 6 5.38 -2.28 -17.81
N ASP A 7 5.71 -1.37 -16.92
CA ASP A 7 7.07 -1.18 -16.41
C ASP A 7 7.60 -2.41 -15.66
N SER A 8 6.72 -3.20 -15.04
CA SER A 8 7.07 -4.45 -14.35
C SER A 8 7.69 -5.50 -15.26
N GLU A 9 7.45 -5.45 -16.57
CA GLU A 9 8.06 -6.36 -17.53
C GLU A 9 9.59 -6.20 -17.61
N ILE A 10 10.09 -4.99 -17.32
CA ILE A 10 11.53 -4.71 -17.24
C ILE A 10 12.22 -5.64 -16.25
N LEU A 11 11.61 -5.85 -15.07
CA LEU A 11 12.16 -6.73 -14.04
C LEU A 11 12.31 -8.17 -14.56
N ALA A 12 11.30 -8.69 -15.27
CA ALA A 12 11.36 -10.03 -15.86
C ALA A 12 12.53 -10.18 -16.88
N HIS A 13 12.73 -9.16 -17.70
CA HIS A 13 13.85 -9.12 -18.64
C HIS A 13 15.22 -9.02 -17.96
N LEU A 14 15.34 -8.21 -16.90
CA LEU A 14 16.56 -8.12 -16.09
C LEU A 14 16.89 -9.46 -15.44
N ILE A 15 15.95 -10.12 -14.78
CA ILE A 15 16.13 -11.43 -14.17
C ILE A 15 16.59 -12.47 -15.22
N LYS A 16 16.00 -12.41 -16.42
CA LYS A 16 16.39 -13.31 -17.51
C LYS A 16 17.81 -13.04 -18.02
N LYS A 17 18.23 -11.78 -18.07
CA LYS A 17 19.57 -11.36 -18.51
C LYS A 17 20.65 -11.82 -17.54
N GLU A 18 20.39 -11.69 -16.24
CA GLU A 18 21.33 -12.07 -15.15
C GLU A 18 21.33 -13.59 -14.88
N HIS A 19 20.74 -14.38 -15.74
CA HIS A 19 20.53 -15.83 -15.57
C HIS A 19 21.83 -16.68 -15.60
N SER A 20 23.01 -16.09 -15.44
CA SER A 20 24.28 -16.80 -15.33
C SER A 20 24.53 -17.45 -13.96
N SER A 21 23.68 -17.16 -12.94
CA SER A 21 23.84 -17.74 -11.62
C SER A 21 23.12 -19.08 -11.48
N GLU A 22 23.75 -20.07 -10.86
CA GLU A 22 23.16 -21.38 -10.58
C GLU A 22 21.88 -21.33 -9.75
N HIS A 23 21.63 -20.20 -9.08
CA HIS A 23 20.46 -19.99 -8.23
C HIS A 23 19.68 -18.76 -8.64
N ARG A 24 18.43 -18.95 -9.05
CA ARG A 24 17.50 -17.90 -9.50
C ARG A 24 17.36 -16.73 -8.52
N ILE A 25 17.52 -16.97 -7.22
CA ILE A 25 17.42 -15.90 -6.21
C ILE A 25 18.51 -14.83 -6.40
N PHE A 26 19.71 -15.20 -6.82
CA PHE A 26 20.79 -14.22 -7.06
C PHE A 26 20.49 -13.38 -8.30
N ALA A 27 19.96 -13.96 -9.37
CA ALA A 27 19.51 -13.20 -10.54
C ALA A 27 18.40 -12.20 -10.19
N ILE A 28 17.48 -12.57 -9.27
CA ILE A 28 16.47 -11.64 -8.76
C ILE A 28 17.13 -10.52 -7.95
N ILE A 29 18.05 -10.83 -7.05
CA ILE A 29 18.75 -9.84 -6.22
C ILE A 29 19.53 -8.86 -7.10
N ASP A 30 20.27 -9.35 -8.10
CA ASP A 30 21.02 -8.51 -9.02
C ASP A 30 20.10 -7.59 -9.81
N ALA A 31 18.98 -8.10 -10.31
CA ALA A 31 17.97 -7.31 -11.00
C ALA A 31 17.35 -6.24 -10.07
N LEU A 32 16.99 -6.57 -8.81
CA LEU A 32 16.44 -5.61 -7.87
C LEU A 32 17.43 -4.50 -7.52
N ASN A 33 18.72 -4.79 -7.41
CA ASN A 33 19.76 -3.80 -7.15
C ASN A 33 19.98 -2.82 -8.31
N MET A 34 19.56 -3.16 -9.53
CA MET A 34 19.60 -2.27 -10.70
C MET A 34 18.41 -1.30 -10.74
N LEU A 35 17.36 -1.56 -9.94
CA LEU A 35 16.17 -0.72 -9.92
C LEU A 35 16.34 0.47 -8.97
N GLU A 36 15.83 1.62 -9.40
CA GLU A 36 15.70 2.82 -8.59
C GLU A 36 14.23 3.14 -8.33
N GLY A 37 13.95 3.76 -7.17
CA GLY A 37 12.61 4.16 -6.78
C GLY A 37 11.90 3.16 -5.85
N GLY A 38 10.59 3.36 -5.68
CA GLY A 38 9.75 2.57 -4.78
C GLY A 38 9.05 1.43 -5.51
N PHE A 39 9.11 0.24 -4.95
CA PHE A 39 8.41 -0.92 -5.47
C PHE A 39 8.03 -1.93 -4.37
N ALA A 40 6.99 -2.70 -4.66
CA ALA A 40 6.64 -3.92 -3.96
C ALA A 40 6.31 -4.98 -5.03
N PHE A 41 7.20 -5.94 -5.22
CA PHE A 41 7.05 -6.96 -6.26
C PHE A 41 6.74 -8.34 -5.71
N LEU A 42 5.86 -9.03 -6.40
CA LEU A 42 5.66 -10.47 -6.27
C LEU A 42 6.18 -11.16 -7.52
N ILE A 43 7.14 -12.05 -7.35
CA ILE A 43 7.74 -12.82 -8.44
C ILE A 43 7.41 -14.28 -8.22
N MET A 44 6.60 -14.84 -9.10
CA MET A 44 6.19 -16.24 -9.02
C MET A 44 7.00 -17.09 -9.97
N THR A 45 7.41 -18.24 -9.48
CA THR A 45 8.03 -19.32 -10.24
C THR A 45 7.22 -20.59 -10.06
N GLU A 46 7.59 -21.67 -10.71
CA GLU A 46 6.88 -22.95 -10.63
C GLU A 46 6.65 -23.44 -9.19
N ASN A 47 7.63 -23.24 -8.30
CA ASN A 47 7.62 -23.79 -6.95
C ASN A 47 7.84 -22.77 -5.83
N ARG A 48 7.94 -21.48 -6.16
CA ARG A 48 8.25 -20.42 -5.18
C ARG A 48 7.57 -19.12 -5.52
N LEU A 49 7.19 -18.40 -4.47
CA LEU A 49 6.82 -16.99 -4.52
C LEU A 49 7.92 -16.18 -3.82
N TYR A 50 8.35 -15.10 -4.44
CA TYR A 50 9.27 -14.12 -3.85
C TYR A 50 8.51 -12.82 -3.64
N ALA A 51 8.51 -12.32 -2.40
CA ALA A 51 7.99 -11.03 -2.03
C ALA A 51 9.17 -10.08 -1.80
N CYS A 52 9.24 -9.01 -2.59
CA CYS A 52 10.38 -8.09 -2.63
C CYS A 52 9.91 -6.67 -2.37
N ARG A 53 10.50 -5.99 -1.40
CA ARG A 53 10.20 -4.61 -1.07
C ARG A 53 11.43 -3.73 -1.30
N ASP A 54 11.23 -2.53 -1.87
CA ASP A 54 12.33 -1.62 -2.16
C ASP A 54 13.16 -1.24 -0.92
N LYS A 55 14.39 -0.77 -1.14
CA LYS A 55 15.34 -0.45 -0.07
C LYS A 55 14.91 0.68 0.89
N TYR A 56 13.90 1.46 0.49
CA TYR A 56 13.32 2.53 1.30
C TYR A 56 11.99 2.13 1.93
N GLY A 57 11.41 1.00 1.53
CA GLY A 57 10.11 0.55 1.98
C GLY A 57 8.99 1.54 1.66
N LEU A 58 9.04 2.19 0.49
CA LEU A 58 8.09 3.23 0.10
C LEU A 58 6.66 2.71 -0.05
N ARG A 59 6.50 1.44 -0.40
CA ARG A 59 5.20 0.78 -0.52
C ARG A 59 5.05 -0.33 0.52
N PRO A 60 3.85 -0.52 1.06
CA PRO A 60 3.61 -1.59 2.03
C PRO A 60 3.60 -2.97 1.35
N LEU A 61 4.00 -3.98 2.09
CA LEU A 61 3.92 -5.38 1.68
C LEU A 61 3.87 -6.27 2.92
N SER A 62 2.77 -6.98 3.09
CA SER A 62 2.46 -7.79 4.28
C SER A 62 2.35 -9.25 3.93
N ILE A 63 2.75 -10.11 4.87
CA ILE A 63 2.69 -11.57 4.77
C ILE A 63 1.69 -12.11 5.77
N GLY A 64 0.82 -12.98 5.33
CA GLY A 64 -0.13 -13.72 6.15
C GLY A 64 -0.02 -15.22 5.98
N ARG A 65 -0.53 -15.96 6.96
CA ARG A 65 -0.65 -17.40 6.97
C ARG A 65 -2.11 -17.80 6.74
N LEU A 66 -2.36 -18.65 5.75
CA LEU A 66 -3.68 -19.22 5.50
C LEU A 66 -3.59 -20.73 5.43
N ASN A 67 -4.09 -21.43 6.44
CA ASN A 67 -3.93 -22.87 6.59
C ASN A 67 -2.45 -23.29 6.45
N ASP A 68 -2.13 -24.16 5.48
CA ASP A 68 -0.78 -24.59 5.18
C ASP A 68 -0.06 -23.71 4.14
N GLY A 69 -0.69 -22.62 3.68
CA GLY A 69 -0.19 -21.72 2.65
C GLY A 69 0.22 -20.36 3.16
N TRP A 70 0.72 -19.54 2.24
CA TRP A 70 1.13 -18.17 2.48
C TRP A 70 0.32 -17.22 1.59
N VAL A 71 -0.02 -16.07 2.13
CA VAL A 71 -0.66 -14.97 1.40
C VAL A 71 0.24 -13.75 1.51
N VAL A 72 0.39 -13.01 0.42
CA VAL A 72 1.12 -11.74 0.40
C VAL A 72 0.19 -10.67 -0.17
N SER A 73 0.12 -9.54 0.49
CA SER A 73 -0.73 -8.42 0.08
C SER A 73 -0.05 -7.09 0.41
N SER A 74 -0.45 -6.04 -0.28
CA SER A 74 -0.05 -4.66 0.05
C SER A 74 -0.75 -4.12 1.31
N GLU A 75 -1.89 -4.71 1.71
CA GLU A 75 -2.68 -4.25 2.85
C GLU A 75 -3.16 -5.41 3.72
N THR A 76 -3.16 -5.22 5.05
CA THR A 76 -3.60 -6.25 6.01
C THR A 76 -5.09 -6.54 5.89
N CYS A 77 -5.91 -5.55 5.53
CA CYS A 77 -7.34 -5.77 5.31
C CYS A 77 -7.65 -6.83 4.25
N ALA A 78 -6.75 -7.06 3.29
CA ALA A 78 -6.90 -8.13 2.31
C ALA A 78 -6.63 -9.51 2.93
N LEU A 79 -5.73 -9.59 3.91
CA LEU A 79 -5.50 -10.82 4.68
C LEU A 79 -6.75 -11.18 5.50
N ASP A 80 -7.38 -10.21 6.15
CA ASP A 80 -8.60 -10.39 6.92
C ASP A 80 -9.75 -10.93 6.05
N ILE A 81 -9.92 -10.35 4.84
CA ILE A 81 -10.97 -10.78 3.91
C ILE A 81 -10.84 -12.25 3.50
N VAL A 82 -9.62 -12.75 3.33
CA VAL A 82 -9.39 -14.17 2.96
C VAL A 82 -9.26 -15.08 4.19
N GLY A 83 -9.33 -14.52 5.40
CA GLY A 83 -9.17 -15.26 6.66
C GLY A 83 -7.74 -15.72 6.93
N ALA A 84 -6.75 -14.98 6.42
CA ALA A 84 -5.34 -15.24 6.69
C ALA A 84 -4.89 -14.51 7.96
N GLU A 85 -4.12 -15.19 8.81
CA GLU A 85 -3.50 -14.59 9.97
C GLU A 85 -2.29 -13.74 9.55
N PHE A 86 -2.24 -12.47 9.98
CA PHE A 86 -1.09 -11.59 9.75
C PHE A 86 0.15 -12.15 10.45
N VAL A 87 1.26 -12.24 9.73
CA VAL A 87 2.54 -12.70 10.27
C VAL A 87 3.49 -11.54 10.50
N ARG A 88 3.77 -10.76 9.46
CA ARG A 88 4.60 -9.57 9.51
C ARG A 88 4.61 -8.81 8.19
N ASP A 89 5.09 -7.60 8.23
CA ASP A 89 5.48 -6.86 7.03
C ASP A 89 6.83 -7.33 6.48
N VAL A 90 7.03 -7.14 5.16
CA VAL A 90 8.33 -7.30 4.52
C VAL A 90 9.16 -6.05 4.80
N ASN A 91 10.39 -6.22 5.31
CA ASN A 91 11.25 -5.10 5.63
C ASN A 91 11.78 -4.38 4.37
N PRO A 92 12.15 -3.09 4.47
CA PRO A 92 12.86 -2.40 3.40
C PRO A 92 14.12 -3.17 2.98
N GLY A 93 14.32 -3.34 1.66
CA GLY A 93 15.48 -4.04 1.11
C GLY A 93 15.50 -5.55 1.34
N GLU A 94 14.35 -6.14 1.67
CA GLU A 94 14.21 -7.56 1.92
C GLU A 94 13.57 -8.28 0.72
N ILE A 95 14.05 -9.51 0.47
CA ILE A 95 13.41 -10.52 -0.36
C ILE A 95 13.01 -11.71 0.50
N VAL A 96 11.73 -12.04 0.50
CA VAL A 96 11.16 -13.17 1.22
C VAL A 96 10.81 -14.27 0.23
N THR A 97 11.37 -15.44 0.43
CA THR A 97 11.03 -16.65 -0.35
C THR A 97 9.99 -17.47 0.41
N LEU A 98 8.89 -17.74 -0.24
CA LEU A 98 7.77 -18.53 0.24
C LEU A 98 7.65 -19.79 -0.62
N ASP A 99 7.72 -20.95 -0.01
CA ASP A 99 7.54 -22.25 -0.67
C ASP A 99 6.94 -23.30 0.28
N ARG A 100 6.86 -24.53 -0.15
CA ARG A 100 6.31 -25.64 0.65
C ARG A 100 7.13 -25.95 1.92
N ASN A 101 8.39 -25.53 1.95
CA ASN A 101 9.29 -25.73 3.10
C ASN A 101 9.19 -24.56 4.12
N GLY A 102 8.35 -23.56 3.84
CA GLY A 102 8.11 -22.41 4.70
C GLY A 102 8.60 -21.09 4.15
N ILE A 103 8.94 -20.18 5.04
CA ILE A 103 9.37 -18.82 4.75
C ILE A 103 10.87 -18.65 5.01
N ARG A 104 11.57 -18.02 4.09
CA ARG A 104 12.98 -17.65 4.24
C ARG A 104 13.20 -16.22 3.82
N SER A 105 13.93 -15.49 4.61
CA SER A 105 14.19 -14.08 4.44
C SER A 105 15.66 -13.82 4.09
N ARG A 106 15.91 -12.82 3.25
CA ARG A 106 17.25 -12.35 2.91
C ARG A 106 17.21 -10.86 2.61
N ASP A 107 18.15 -10.12 3.17
CA ASP A 107 18.43 -8.75 2.74
C ASP A 107 19.14 -8.77 1.39
N TYR A 108 18.62 -8.05 0.40
CA TYR A 108 19.26 -7.89 -0.90
C TYR A 108 20.03 -6.56 -1.01
N SER A 109 19.75 -5.59 -0.13
CA SER A 109 20.43 -4.30 -0.08
C SER A 109 21.12 -4.08 1.27
N MET A 110 22.36 -3.60 1.22
CA MET A 110 23.11 -3.15 2.41
C MET A 110 22.60 -1.78 2.88
N TYR A 111 22.07 -0.97 1.98
CA TYR A 111 21.51 0.35 2.28
C TYR A 111 20.01 0.25 2.35
N LYS A 112 19.47 0.28 3.55
CA LYS A 112 18.03 0.25 3.78
C LYS A 112 17.64 1.32 4.81
N ARG A 113 16.53 1.97 4.51
CA ARG A 113 15.95 3.01 5.37
C ARG A 113 14.43 2.87 5.31
N ASN A 114 13.77 2.98 6.43
CA ASN A 114 12.32 3.03 6.43
C ASN A 114 11.84 4.45 6.08
N CYS A 115 11.26 4.60 4.88
CA CYS A 115 10.72 5.84 4.34
C CYS A 115 9.33 5.59 3.75
N MET A 116 8.45 4.93 4.52
CA MET A 116 7.08 4.68 4.09
C MET A 116 6.43 5.95 3.53
N CYS A 117 5.77 5.83 2.39
CA CYS A 117 5.08 6.95 1.77
C CYS A 117 3.92 7.42 2.67
N ALA A 118 3.93 8.68 3.09
CA ALA A 118 2.86 9.25 3.92
C ALA A 118 1.47 9.16 3.26
N MET A 119 1.42 9.13 1.91
CA MET A 119 0.17 9.00 1.16
C MET A 119 -0.52 7.64 1.36
N GLU A 120 0.22 6.60 1.78
CA GLU A 120 -0.39 5.33 2.16
C GLU A 120 -1.32 5.52 3.36
N TYR A 121 -0.88 6.23 4.39
CA TYR A 121 -1.69 6.54 5.56
C TYR A 121 -2.81 7.55 5.26
N ILE A 122 -2.49 8.63 4.54
CA ILE A 122 -3.42 9.76 4.33
C ILE A 122 -4.53 9.40 3.34
N TYR A 123 -4.21 8.63 2.29
CA TYR A 123 -5.13 8.50 1.16
C TYR A 123 -5.30 7.08 0.60
N PHE A 124 -4.20 6.30 0.39
CA PHE A 124 -4.29 5.07 -0.41
C PHE A 124 -4.92 3.91 0.35
N ALA A 125 -4.43 3.62 1.56
CA ALA A 125 -4.84 2.45 2.30
C ALA A 125 -6.29 2.53 2.81
N ARG A 126 -6.94 1.38 2.95
CA ARG A 126 -8.23 1.29 3.61
C ARG A 126 -8.09 1.64 5.10
N PRO A 127 -9.10 2.29 5.70
CA PRO A 127 -9.03 2.70 7.11
C PRO A 127 -8.83 1.55 8.10
N ASP A 128 -9.28 0.36 7.76
CA ASP A 128 -9.16 -0.86 8.58
C ASP A 128 -7.85 -1.62 8.38
N SER A 129 -6.94 -1.11 7.54
CA SER A 129 -5.60 -1.68 7.37
C SER A 129 -4.65 -1.21 8.48
N ASP A 130 -3.72 -2.10 8.84
CA ASP A 130 -2.55 -1.76 9.63
C ASP A 130 -1.31 -1.74 8.72
N ILE A 131 -0.51 -0.69 8.82
CA ILE A 131 0.75 -0.53 8.09
C ILE A 131 1.84 -0.27 9.13
N GLU A 132 2.87 -1.13 9.17
CA GLU A 132 3.98 -1.00 10.12
C GLU A 132 3.50 -0.79 11.57
N CYS A 133 2.56 -1.62 11.99
CA CYS A 133 1.94 -1.61 13.32
C CYS A 133 1.12 -0.33 13.62
N CYS A 134 0.79 0.48 12.61
CA CYS A 134 -0.05 1.67 12.76
C CYS A 134 -1.37 1.48 12.02
N ASN A 135 -2.48 1.54 12.76
CA ASN A 135 -3.82 1.48 12.17
C ASN A 135 -4.13 2.77 11.39
N VAL A 136 -4.54 2.64 10.14
CA VAL A 136 -4.78 3.77 9.22
C VAL A 136 -5.90 4.67 9.69
N HIS A 137 -6.99 4.10 10.25
CA HIS A 137 -8.08 4.91 10.82
C HIS A 137 -7.60 5.74 12.01
N ALA A 138 -6.87 5.12 12.94
CA ALA A 138 -6.32 5.81 14.11
C ALA A 138 -5.34 6.92 13.71
N PHE A 139 -4.46 6.67 12.72
CA PHE A 139 -3.56 7.68 12.18
C PHE A 139 -4.31 8.89 11.61
N ARG A 140 -5.32 8.65 10.77
CA ARG A 140 -6.13 9.73 10.16
C ARG A 140 -6.92 10.50 11.20
N LYS A 141 -7.47 9.81 12.20
CA LYS A 141 -8.19 10.44 13.31
C LYS A 141 -7.29 11.37 14.12
N GLU A 142 -6.08 10.91 14.44
CA GLU A 142 -5.07 11.73 15.11
C GLU A 142 -4.64 12.94 14.27
N SER A 143 -4.49 12.75 12.94
CA SER A 143 -4.22 13.87 12.02
C SER A 143 -5.33 14.92 12.05
N GLY A 144 -6.58 14.52 12.18
CA GLY A 144 -7.71 15.44 12.34
C GLY A 144 -7.69 16.19 13.67
N ARG A 145 -7.32 15.52 14.76
CA ARG A 145 -7.12 16.14 16.08
C ARG A 145 -6.05 17.23 16.03
N LEU A 146 -4.89 16.90 15.47
CA LEU A 146 -3.78 17.83 15.29
C LEU A 146 -4.14 18.99 14.37
N LEU A 147 -4.92 18.75 13.32
CA LEU A 147 -5.40 19.81 12.44
C LEU A 147 -6.25 20.84 13.18
N PHE A 148 -7.10 20.42 14.10
CA PHE A 148 -7.86 21.35 14.94
C PHE A 148 -6.93 22.19 15.84
N GLU A 149 -5.88 21.60 16.41
CA GLU A 149 -4.92 22.35 17.24
C GLU A 149 -4.15 23.40 16.43
N GLU A 150 -3.77 23.07 15.17
CA GLU A 150 -3.04 23.99 14.30
C GLU A 150 -3.95 25.04 13.63
N ALA A 151 -5.17 24.66 13.27
CA ALA A 151 -6.11 25.50 12.51
C ALA A 151 -7.55 25.33 13.00
N PRO A 152 -7.86 25.87 14.21
CA PRO A 152 -9.22 25.85 14.71
C PRO A 152 -10.13 26.73 13.84
N ALA A 153 -11.33 26.22 13.53
CA ALA A 153 -12.35 26.96 12.77
C ALA A 153 -13.58 27.21 13.61
N ASP A 154 -14.18 28.38 13.46
CA ASP A 154 -15.51 28.69 13.98
C ASP A 154 -16.56 28.19 12.97
N ALA A 155 -17.24 27.08 13.31
CA ALA A 155 -18.17 26.42 12.42
C ALA A 155 -19.26 25.68 13.22
N ASP A 156 -20.41 25.48 12.58
CA ASP A 156 -21.55 24.79 13.19
C ASP A 156 -21.46 23.27 13.03
N VAL A 157 -20.72 22.78 12.03
CA VAL A 157 -20.65 21.36 11.70
C VAL A 157 -19.35 20.99 11.03
N VAL A 158 -18.84 19.79 11.31
CA VAL A 158 -17.72 19.17 10.61
C VAL A 158 -18.27 18.11 9.65
N ILE A 159 -17.87 18.17 8.38
CA ILE A 159 -18.17 17.15 7.38
C ILE A 159 -16.89 16.62 6.73
N GLY A 160 -16.84 15.31 6.47
CA GLY A 160 -15.73 14.70 5.75
C GLY A 160 -16.04 14.52 4.26
N VAL A 161 -15.04 14.78 3.41
CA VAL A 161 -15.15 14.41 1.98
C VAL A 161 -14.91 12.90 1.84
N PRO A 162 -15.88 12.10 1.38
CA PRO A 162 -15.75 10.66 1.26
C PRO A 162 -14.68 10.25 0.22
N ASP A 163 -13.93 9.16 0.46
CA ASP A 163 -13.93 8.30 1.65
C ASP A 163 -12.75 8.62 2.59
N SER A 164 -11.64 9.16 2.06
CA SER A 164 -10.34 9.26 2.75
C SER A 164 -10.31 10.21 3.96
N SER A 165 -11.13 11.27 3.94
CA SER A 165 -11.11 12.29 5.00
C SER A 165 -12.11 12.02 6.15
N LEU A 166 -12.93 10.96 6.06
CA LEU A 166 -13.94 10.70 7.09
C LEU A 166 -13.34 10.51 8.49
N SER A 167 -12.27 9.71 8.57
CA SER A 167 -11.58 9.48 9.84
C SER A 167 -10.96 10.75 10.42
N ALA A 168 -10.37 11.61 9.59
CA ALA A 168 -9.79 12.88 10.01
C ALA A 168 -10.89 13.86 10.47
N ALA A 169 -12.03 13.92 9.78
CA ALA A 169 -13.17 14.74 10.18
C ALA A 169 -13.73 14.32 11.55
N ILE A 170 -13.77 13.01 11.83
CA ILE A 170 -14.15 12.51 13.18
C ILE A 170 -13.15 13.00 14.22
N GLY A 171 -11.84 12.89 13.98
CA GLY A 171 -10.81 13.36 14.90
C GLY A 171 -10.88 14.87 15.16
N TYR A 172 -11.14 15.66 14.10
CA TYR A 172 -11.34 17.11 14.21
C TYR A 172 -12.59 17.45 15.04
N SER A 173 -13.71 16.77 14.77
CA SER A 173 -14.96 16.93 15.52
C SER A 173 -14.78 16.64 17.01
N GLU A 174 -14.15 15.51 17.35
CA GLU A 174 -13.92 15.15 18.76
C GLU A 174 -13.01 16.15 19.50
N ALA A 175 -11.99 16.69 18.82
CA ALA A 175 -11.08 17.66 19.42
C ALA A 175 -11.71 19.05 19.58
N SER A 176 -12.52 19.49 18.60
CA SER A 176 -13.15 20.81 18.58
C SER A 176 -14.44 20.88 19.39
N GLY A 177 -15.12 19.76 19.62
CA GLY A 177 -16.49 19.73 20.14
C GLY A 177 -17.56 20.11 19.12
N ILE A 178 -17.18 20.44 17.86
CA ILE A 178 -18.12 20.73 16.79
C ILE A 178 -18.73 19.40 16.29
N PRO A 179 -20.06 19.27 16.16
CA PRO A 179 -20.67 18.01 15.76
C PRO A 179 -20.25 17.55 14.37
N TYR A 180 -20.03 16.25 14.22
CA TYR A 180 -19.80 15.62 12.91
C TYR A 180 -21.13 15.26 12.27
N GLU A 181 -21.32 15.62 10.99
CA GLU A 181 -22.49 15.27 10.21
C GLU A 181 -22.13 14.76 8.80
N MET A 182 -23.00 13.97 8.21
CA MET A 182 -22.83 13.46 6.85
C MET A 182 -23.36 14.51 5.84
N GLY A 183 -22.48 15.46 5.44
CA GLY A 183 -22.84 16.50 4.47
C GLY A 183 -22.60 16.12 3.01
N LEU A 184 -21.78 15.08 2.74
CA LEU A 184 -21.46 14.62 1.41
C LEU A 184 -21.60 13.10 1.31
N VAL A 185 -22.14 12.62 0.20
CA VAL A 185 -22.29 11.19 -0.10
C VAL A 185 -21.63 10.86 -1.42
N LYS A 186 -20.73 9.89 -1.40
CA LYS A 186 -20.07 9.40 -2.61
C LYS A 186 -21.03 8.59 -3.47
N ASN A 187 -21.14 8.94 -4.75
CA ASN A 187 -21.82 8.08 -5.71
C ASN A 187 -20.99 6.83 -6.00
N ARG A 188 -21.48 5.67 -5.55
CA ARG A 188 -20.77 4.38 -5.70
C ARG A 188 -20.79 3.82 -7.11
N TYR A 189 -21.64 4.35 -7.99
CA TYR A 189 -21.76 3.91 -9.38
C TYR A 189 -20.84 4.68 -10.33
N ILE A 190 -20.22 5.78 -9.88
CA ILE A 190 -19.32 6.61 -10.66
C ILE A 190 -17.90 6.45 -10.09
N GLY A 191 -16.96 6.10 -10.96
CA GLY A 191 -15.54 6.02 -10.62
C GLY A 191 -14.89 7.41 -10.46
N ARG A 192 -13.56 7.45 -10.45
CA ARG A 192 -12.79 8.68 -10.30
C ARG A 192 -13.14 9.69 -11.40
N THR A 193 -13.69 10.83 -11.04
CA THR A 193 -14.18 11.84 -11.99
C THR A 193 -13.05 12.54 -12.73
N PHE A 194 -11.93 12.85 -12.04
CA PHE A 194 -10.82 13.61 -12.63
C PHE A 194 -10.02 12.85 -13.70
N ILE A 195 -10.08 11.54 -13.73
CA ILE A 195 -9.41 10.71 -14.76
C ILE A 195 -10.25 10.55 -16.04
N GLN A 196 -11.47 11.09 -16.06
CA GLN A 196 -12.30 11.05 -17.26
C GLN A 196 -11.67 11.88 -18.39
N PRO A 197 -11.69 11.40 -19.64
CA PRO A 197 -10.93 11.99 -20.74
C PRO A 197 -11.45 13.37 -21.19
N SER A 198 -12.71 13.69 -20.97
CA SER A 198 -13.28 14.97 -21.38
C SER A 198 -13.91 15.76 -20.24
N GLN A 199 -13.93 17.10 -20.36
CA GLN A 199 -14.52 17.99 -19.36
C GLN A 199 -16.03 17.72 -19.18
N ALA A 200 -16.75 17.49 -20.27
CA ALA A 200 -18.18 17.17 -20.21
C ALA A 200 -18.48 15.89 -19.41
N MET A 201 -17.62 14.86 -19.52
CA MET A 201 -17.75 13.62 -18.72
C MET A 201 -17.45 13.89 -17.24
N ARG A 202 -16.46 14.73 -16.91
CA ARG A 202 -16.16 15.12 -15.53
C ARG A 202 -17.31 15.86 -14.88
N GLU A 203 -17.89 16.85 -15.57
CA GLU A 203 -19.05 17.61 -15.09
C GLU A 203 -20.29 16.75 -14.90
N LYS A 204 -20.51 15.77 -15.80
CA LYS A 204 -21.60 14.80 -15.64
C LYS A 204 -21.40 13.88 -14.43
N GLY A 205 -20.15 13.56 -14.10
CA GLY A 205 -19.80 12.72 -12.96
C GLY A 205 -19.95 13.43 -11.61
N VAL A 206 -19.97 14.76 -11.58
CA VAL A 206 -20.13 15.58 -10.35
C VAL A 206 -21.59 15.87 -10.04
N LYS A 207 -22.48 15.84 -11.03
CA LYS A 207 -23.95 16.03 -10.87
C LYS A 207 -24.60 14.74 -10.36
#